data_bd5565dc2b0f7a1256e43eb82d54211d
#
_entry.id   bd5565dc2b0f7a1256e43eb82d54211d
#
_cell.length_a   1.000
_cell.length_b   1.000
_cell.length_c   1.000
_cell.angle_alpha   90.00
_cell.angle_beta   90.00
_cell.angle_gamma   90.00
#
_symmetry.space_group_name_H-M   'P 1'
#
loop_
_entity.id
_entity.type
_entity.pdbx_description
1 polymer ?
#
loop_
_entity_poly.entity_id
_entity_poly.type
_entity_poly.pdbx_seq_one_letter_code
_entity_poly.pdbx_strand_id
1 'polypeptide(L)'
;VKFLMGLGNPGPRYEGTRHNVGFAVADGLVERLGTTYSTGYRCALARANVDSTRVYIVKPMTYMNLSGEIIPYLRSRWGVAPEDLLVIFDDMSLPVGKIRLRPKGSSGGHNGVKSIIYHLGTEHFPRLRIGIGPPDSLDKNGAVDYVLSRFSSQELAVIGKTKNLAVDAALAFVRDGIEAAMSAFNSRQITDTERTDTSD
;
A
#
# COMPACT_ATOMS: atom_id res chain seq x y z
N VAL A 1 14.89 -11.75 2.66
CA VAL A 1 13.81 -11.65 1.66
C VAL A 1 12.75 -10.73 2.23
N LYS A 2 12.24 -9.77 1.43
CA LYS A 2 11.16 -8.86 1.86
C LYS A 2 9.94 -9.00 0.93
N PHE A 3 8.77 -8.73 1.48
CA PHE A 3 7.51 -8.76 0.75
C PHE A 3 6.81 -7.41 0.85
N LEU A 4 6.47 -6.83 -0.29
CA LEU A 4 5.75 -5.57 -0.42
C LEU A 4 4.36 -5.89 -0.97
N MET A 5 3.35 -5.88 -0.10
CA MET A 5 1.99 -6.29 -0.45
C MET A 5 1.08 -5.07 -0.55
N GLY A 6 0.70 -4.70 -1.76
CA GLY A 6 -0.33 -3.69 -2.00
C GLY A 6 -1.72 -4.30 -1.92
N LEU A 7 -2.63 -3.65 -1.16
CA LEU A 7 -4.02 -4.08 -1.06
C LEU A 7 -4.90 -3.36 -2.07
N GLY A 8 -5.94 -4.05 -2.55
CA GLY A 8 -6.93 -3.56 -3.51
C GLY A 8 -7.94 -4.64 -3.87
N ASN A 9 -8.94 -4.28 -4.66
CA ASN A 9 -9.91 -5.18 -5.26
C ASN A 9 -9.54 -5.43 -6.74
N PRO A 10 -9.58 -6.69 -7.23
CA PRO A 10 -9.31 -6.98 -8.62
C PRO A 10 -10.50 -6.60 -9.52
N GLY A 11 -10.18 -6.27 -10.77
CA GLY A 11 -11.14 -6.00 -11.83
C GLY A 11 -11.33 -4.53 -12.17
N PRO A 12 -11.78 -4.25 -13.44
CA PRO A 12 -11.84 -2.90 -13.99
C PRO A 12 -12.73 -1.92 -13.22
N ARG A 13 -13.77 -2.45 -12.54
CA ARG A 13 -14.69 -1.66 -11.72
C ARG A 13 -13.97 -0.91 -10.60
N TYR A 14 -12.89 -1.47 -10.07
CA TYR A 14 -12.17 -0.95 -8.90
C TYR A 14 -10.90 -0.17 -9.26
N GLU A 15 -10.53 -0.14 -10.55
CA GLU A 15 -9.36 0.62 -11.01
C GLU A 15 -9.51 2.11 -10.72
N GLY A 16 -8.48 2.72 -10.14
CA GLY A 16 -8.45 4.13 -9.79
C GLY A 16 -9.33 4.52 -8.60
N THR A 17 -9.95 3.57 -7.90
CA THR A 17 -10.65 3.86 -6.65
C THR A 17 -9.65 4.11 -5.51
N ARG A 18 -10.10 4.84 -4.48
CA ARG A 18 -9.30 5.15 -3.28
C ARG A 18 -8.81 3.87 -2.61
N HIS A 19 -9.66 2.84 -2.54
CA HIS A 19 -9.33 1.53 -1.93
C HIS A 19 -8.25 0.75 -2.70
N ASN A 20 -7.97 1.12 -3.95
CA ASN A 20 -6.95 0.48 -4.78
C ASN A 20 -5.60 1.23 -4.77
N VAL A 21 -5.41 2.24 -3.91
CA VAL A 21 -4.13 2.96 -3.86
C VAL A 21 -2.96 2.04 -3.49
N GLY A 22 -3.20 0.99 -2.69
CA GLY A 22 -2.18 -0.02 -2.40
C GLY A 22 -1.74 -0.78 -3.66
N PHE A 23 -2.68 -1.17 -4.54
CA PHE A 23 -2.38 -1.75 -5.85
C PHE A 23 -1.57 -0.78 -6.72
N ALA A 24 -1.95 0.50 -6.74
CA ALA A 24 -1.24 1.52 -7.51
C ALA A 24 0.22 1.69 -7.06
N VAL A 25 0.49 1.61 -5.76
CA VAL A 25 1.88 1.63 -5.23
C VAL A 25 2.63 0.36 -5.61
N ALA A 26 1.99 -0.82 -5.54
CA ALA A 26 2.60 -2.08 -5.98
C ALA A 26 2.96 -2.04 -7.46
N ASP A 27 2.10 -1.48 -8.31
CA ASP A 27 2.37 -1.30 -9.74
C ASP A 27 3.54 -0.32 -9.96
N GLY A 28 3.61 0.77 -9.19
CA GLY A 28 4.75 1.70 -9.22
C GLY A 28 6.07 1.06 -8.77
N LEU A 29 6.04 0.11 -7.85
CA LEU A 29 7.22 -0.66 -7.45
C LEU A 29 7.69 -1.58 -8.58
N VAL A 30 6.77 -2.26 -9.26
CA VAL A 30 7.07 -3.13 -10.40
C VAL A 30 7.70 -2.33 -11.55
N GLU A 31 7.12 -1.17 -11.87
CA GLU A 31 7.66 -0.23 -12.85
C GLU A 31 9.07 0.27 -12.47
N ARG A 32 9.25 0.74 -11.23
CA ARG A 32 10.52 1.26 -10.72
C ARG A 32 11.66 0.23 -10.74
N LEU A 33 11.32 -1.04 -10.49
CA LEU A 33 12.28 -2.14 -10.43
C LEU A 33 12.45 -2.88 -11.77
N GLY A 34 11.77 -2.44 -12.83
CA GLY A 34 11.89 -3.01 -14.17
C GLY A 34 11.50 -4.49 -14.23
N THR A 35 10.52 -4.91 -13.44
CA THR A 35 10.05 -6.30 -13.38
C THR A 35 8.61 -6.42 -13.88
N THR A 36 8.08 -7.63 -13.90
CA THR A 36 6.71 -7.91 -14.35
C THR A 36 6.03 -8.89 -13.41
N TYR A 37 4.69 -8.80 -13.35
CA TYR A 37 3.90 -9.77 -12.60
C TYR A 37 3.82 -11.12 -13.31
N SER A 38 3.88 -12.16 -12.50
CA SER A 38 3.47 -13.53 -12.84
C SER A 38 2.24 -13.90 -12.00
N THR A 39 1.48 -14.89 -12.49
CA THR A 39 0.33 -15.41 -11.75
C THR A 39 0.81 -16.34 -10.64
N GLY A 40 0.44 -16.03 -9.41
CA GLY A 40 0.58 -16.88 -8.23
C GLY A 40 -0.77 -17.46 -7.78
N TYR A 41 -0.77 -18.20 -6.65
CA TYR A 41 -2.02 -18.66 -6.05
C TYR A 41 -2.83 -17.46 -5.54
N ARG A 42 -3.91 -17.13 -6.22
CA ARG A 42 -4.82 -16.00 -5.91
C ARG A 42 -4.10 -14.65 -5.74
N CYS A 43 -2.94 -14.47 -6.36
CA CYS A 43 -2.19 -13.23 -6.34
C CYS A 43 -1.44 -12.99 -7.66
N ALA A 44 -1.19 -11.72 -7.97
CA ALA A 44 -0.16 -11.31 -8.90
C ALA A 44 1.14 -11.10 -8.10
N LEU A 45 2.25 -11.65 -8.59
CA LEU A 45 3.52 -11.66 -7.88
C LEU A 45 4.65 -11.29 -8.84
N ALA A 46 5.40 -10.25 -8.49
CA ALA A 46 6.63 -9.87 -9.19
C ALA A 46 7.84 -10.09 -8.28
N ARG A 47 8.99 -10.43 -8.88
CA ARG A 47 10.25 -10.65 -8.18
C ARG A 47 11.31 -9.70 -8.69
N ALA A 48 12.00 -9.05 -7.78
CA ALA A 48 13.15 -8.19 -8.07
C ALA A 48 14.23 -8.34 -7.01
N ASN A 49 15.33 -7.64 -7.18
CA ASN A 49 16.33 -7.42 -6.14
C ASN A 49 16.47 -5.92 -5.90
N VAL A 50 16.58 -5.55 -4.64
CA VAL A 50 16.97 -4.21 -4.22
C VAL A 50 18.29 -4.38 -3.49
N ASP A 51 19.37 -3.92 -4.09
CA ASP A 51 20.74 -4.23 -3.70
C ASP A 51 20.92 -5.77 -3.57
N SER A 52 21.35 -6.27 -2.42
CA SER A 52 21.50 -7.72 -2.16
C SER A 52 20.20 -8.39 -1.68
N THR A 53 19.12 -7.63 -1.45
CA THR A 53 17.88 -8.15 -0.87
C THR A 53 16.89 -8.58 -1.95
N ARG A 54 16.47 -9.84 -1.92
CA ARG A 54 15.37 -10.32 -2.77
C ARG A 54 14.03 -9.75 -2.27
N VAL A 55 13.25 -9.22 -3.20
CA VAL A 55 11.95 -8.59 -2.94
C VAL A 55 10.87 -9.27 -3.77
N TYR A 56 9.74 -9.54 -3.14
CA TYR A 56 8.52 -9.93 -3.81
C TYR A 56 7.48 -8.80 -3.68
N ILE A 57 6.97 -8.32 -4.82
CA ILE A 57 5.86 -7.39 -4.88
C ILE A 57 4.60 -8.22 -5.11
N VAL A 58 3.60 -8.06 -4.24
CA VAL A 58 2.43 -8.93 -4.20
C VAL A 58 1.16 -8.10 -4.25
N LYS A 59 0.24 -8.48 -5.15
CA LYS A 59 -1.15 -8.00 -5.16
C LYS A 59 -2.06 -9.21 -4.90
N PRO A 60 -2.78 -9.28 -3.77
CA PRO A 60 -3.83 -10.27 -3.59
C PRO A 60 -4.90 -10.09 -4.67
N MET A 61 -5.14 -11.12 -5.49
CA MET A 61 -6.19 -11.09 -6.51
C MET A 61 -7.49 -11.67 -5.94
N THR A 62 -7.78 -11.29 -4.70
CA THR A 62 -9.01 -11.56 -3.95
C THR A 62 -9.73 -10.25 -3.70
N TYR A 63 -11.00 -10.29 -3.28
CA TYR A 63 -11.63 -9.09 -2.73
C TYR A 63 -10.94 -8.63 -1.44
N MET A 64 -11.03 -7.33 -1.13
CA MET A 64 -10.32 -6.68 -0.03
C MET A 64 -10.44 -7.44 1.30
N ASN A 65 -11.64 -7.85 1.68
CA ASN A 65 -11.90 -8.59 2.92
C ASN A 65 -11.30 -10.01 2.96
N LEU A 66 -10.76 -10.50 1.85
CA LEU A 66 -10.13 -11.82 1.71
C LEU A 66 -8.62 -11.71 1.43
N SER A 67 -8.03 -10.50 1.53
CA SER A 67 -6.62 -10.26 1.18
C SER A 67 -5.63 -11.15 1.95
N GLY A 68 -5.97 -11.57 3.16
CA GLY A 68 -5.11 -12.45 3.97
C GLY A 68 -5.07 -13.90 3.54
N GLU A 69 -6.00 -14.37 2.70
CA GLU A 69 -6.08 -15.80 2.30
C GLU A 69 -4.84 -16.26 1.52
N ILE A 70 -4.03 -15.36 1.00
CA ILE A 70 -2.76 -15.70 0.34
C ILE A 70 -1.60 -15.92 1.32
N ILE A 71 -1.73 -15.53 2.59
CA ILE A 71 -0.65 -15.63 3.59
C ILE A 71 -0.16 -17.07 3.79
N PRO A 72 -1.03 -18.09 3.95
CA PRO A 72 -0.57 -19.46 4.06
C PRO A 72 0.26 -19.92 2.86
N TYR A 73 -0.11 -19.51 1.63
CA TYR A 73 0.66 -19.81 0.44
C TYR A 73 2.04 -19.13 0.46
N LEU A 74 2.11 -17.86 0.82
CA LEU A 74 3.39 -17.14 0.92
C LEU A 74 4.29 -17.75 2.00
N ARG A 75 3.73 -18.14 3.13
CA ARG A 75 4.45 -18.82 4.21
C ARG A 75 5.01 -20.17 3.78
N SER A 76 4.19 -21.01 3.16
CA SER A 76 4.61 -22.35 2.72
C SER A 76 5.68 -22.29 1.63
N ARG A 77 5.61 -21.29 0.76
CA ARG A 77 6.50 -21.17 -0.42
C ARG A 77 7.81 -20.48 -0.13
N TRP A 78 7.82 -19.47 0.75
CA TRP A 78 9.00 -18.61 0.99
C TRP A 78 9.26 -18.33 2.48
N GLY A 79 8.52 -18.91 3.41
CA GLY A 79 8.75 -18.73 4.84
C GLY A 79 8.49 -17.30 5.31
N VAL A 80 7.49 -16.59 4.75
CA VAL A 80 7.21 -15.19 5.10
C VAL A 80 7.02 -15.02 6.60
N ALA A 81 7.91 -14.23 7.23
CA ALA A 81 7.77 -13.77 8.60
C ALA A 81 7.00 -12.44 8.63
N PRO A 82 6.20 -12.16 9.68
CA PRO A 82 5.45 -10.91 9.78
C PRO A 82 6.31 -9.65 9.62
N GLU A 83 7.50 -9.62 10.19
CA GLU A 83 8.45 -8.50 10.12
C GLU A 83 9.05 -8.25 8.74
N ASP A 84 8.95 -9.23 7.84
CA ASP A 84 9.42 -9.12 6.46
C ASP A 84 8.32 -8.69 5.49
N LEU A 85 7.09 -8.54 5.95
CA LEU A 85 5.92 -8.18 5.17
C LEU A 85 5.52 -6.72 5.40
N LEU A 86 5.75 -5.85 4.41
CA LEU A 86 5.18 -4.50 4.40
C LEU A 86 3.82 -4.53 3.70
N VAL A 87 2.75 -4.24 4.42
CA VAL A 87 1.39 -4.12 3.88
C VAL A 87 1.09 -2.66 3.55
N ILE A 88 0.67 -2.36 2.31
CA ILE A 88 0.45 -1.02 1.74
C ILE A 88 -1.05 -0.87 1.45
N PHE A 89 -1.71 0.12 2.06
CA PHE A 89 -3.15 0.29 1.98
C PHE A 89 -3.60 1.73 2.22
N ASP A 90 -4.85 2.02 1.88
CA ASP A 90 -5.50 3.31 2.07
C ASP A 90 -5.89 3.58 3.52
N ASP A 91 -5.88 4.84 3.90
CA ASP A 91 -6.24 5.28 5.23
C ASP A 91 -7.02 6.60 5.22
N MET A 92 -8.28 6.53 5.64
CA MET A 92 -9.18 7.68 5.74
C MET A 92 -8.80 8.67 6.86
N SER A 93 -8.03 8.24 7.87
CA SER A 93 -7.60 9.11 8.97
C SER A 93 -6.40 10.00 8.62
N LEU A 94 -5.79 9.78 7.47
CA LEU A 94 -4.69 10.59 6.96
C LEU A 94 -5.16 11.46 5.80
N PRO A 95 -4.77 12.74 5.75
CA PRO A 95 -5.11 13.60 4.62
C PRO A 95 -4.47 13.07 3.32
N VAL A 96 -5.07 13.40 2.18
CA VAL A 96 -4.48 13.15 0.87
C VAL A 96 -3.09 13.80 0.80
N GLY A 97 -2.11 13.10 0.22
CA GLY A 97 -0.72 13.56 0.19
C GLY A 97 0.14 13.06 1.34
N LYS A 98 -0.47 12.51 2.40
CA LYS A 98 0.25 11.99 3.58
C LYS A 98 0.46 10.49 3.47
N ILE A 99 1.67 10.05 3.83
CA ILE A 99 1.96 8.63 4.07
C ILE A 99 2.39 8.43 5.53
N ARG A 100 2.21 7.22 6.04
CA ARG A 100 2.68 6.86 7.38
C ARG A 100 3.09 5.40 7.48
N LEU A 101 4.34 5.19 7.81
CA LEU A 101 4.88 3.87 8.16
C LEU A 101 4.67 3.59 9.65
N ARG A 102 4.39 2.32 9.99
CA ARG A 102 4.28 1.82 11.37
C ARG A 102 4.78 0.38 11.44
N PRO A 103 5.44 -0.05 12.54
CA PRO A 103 5.89 -1.43 12.71
C PRO A 103 4.76 -2.38 13.14
N LYS A 104 3.67 -1.84 13.68
CA LYS A 104 2.50 -2.57 14.18
C LYS A 104 1.25 -1.70 14.28
N GLY A 105 0.09 -2.28 14.54
CA GLY A 105 -1.16 -1.58 14.82
C GLY A 105 -2.39 -2.39 14.49
N SER A 106 -3.55 -1.99 14.98
CA SER A 106 -4.85 -2.59 14.68
C SER A 106 -5.25 -2.40 13.21
N SER A 107 -6.35 -2.98 12.81
CA SER A 107 -6.91 -2.81 11.46
C SER A 107 -7.45 -1.41 11.19
N GLY A 108 -7.79 -0.63 12.23
CA GLY A 108 -8.43 0.67 12.08
C GLY A 108 -9.75 0.62 11.28
N GLY A 109 -10.43 -0.53 11.26
CA GLY A 109 -11.63 -0.76 10.45
C GLY A 109 -11.37 -1.18 9.00
N HIS A 110 -10.11 -1.20 8.54
CA HIS A 110 -9.78 -1.58 7.18
C HIS A 110 -9.89 -3.09 6.98
N ASN A 111 -10.85 -3.55 6.15
CA ASN A 111 -11.19 -4.96 5.99
C ASN A 111 -10.01 -5.82 5.47
N GLY A 112 -9.20 -5.29 4.57
CA GLY A 112 -8.01 -6.01 4.07
C GLY A 112 -6.99 -6.24 5.18
N VAL A 113 -6.69 -5.21 5.99
CA VAL A 113 -5.77 -5.32 7.13
C VAL A 113 -6.32 -6.28 8.19
N LYS A 114 -7.64 -6.26 8.46
CA LYS A 114 -8.30 -7.22 9.34
C LYS A 114 -8.09 -8.67 8.87
N SER A 115 -8.24 -8.91 7.57
CA SER A 115 -7.98 -10.22 6.95
C SER A 115 -6.51 -10.64 7.09
N ILE A 116 -5.57 -9.71 6.87
CA ILE A 116 -4.13 -9.98 7.06
C ILE A 116 -3.83 -10.35 8.53
N ILE A 117 -4.33 -9.57 9.50
CA ILE A 117 -4.15 -9.84 10.94
C ILE A 117 -4.66 -11.23 11.29
N TYR A 118 -5.86 -11.61 10.80
CA TYR A 118 -6.45 -12.92 11.05
C TYR A 118 -5.54 -14.07 10.56
N HIS A 119 -5.01 -13.98 9.34
CA HIS A 119 -4.19 -15.05 8.75
C HIS A 119 -2.73 -15.04 9.24
N LEU A 120 -2.19 -13.87 9.64
CA LEU A 120 -0.88 -13.79 10.28
C LEU A 120 -0.92 -14.24 11.75
N GLY A 121 -2.07 -14.07 12.42
CA GLY A 121 -2.22 -14.31 13.85
C GLY A 121 -1.59 -13.23 14.72
N THR A 122 -1.25 -12.05 14.15
CA THR A 122 -0.58 -10.96 14.87
C THR A 122 -0.88 -9.60 14.23
N GLU A 123 -0.83 -8.54 15.03
CA GLU A 123 -0.82 -7.15 14.59
C GLU A 123 0.60 -6.57 14.40
N HIS A 124 1.62 -7.36 14.69
CA HIS A 124 3.03 -6.96 14.65
C HIS A 124 3.62 -7.25 13.27
N PHE A 125 3.33 -6.40 12.30
CA PHE A 125 3.93 -6.39 10.97
C PHE A 125 4.02 -4.97 10.43
N PRO A 126 5.05 -4.64 9.64
CA PRO A 126 5.23 -3.35 8.98
C PRO A 126 4.04 -2.97 8.09
N ARG A 127 3.65 -1.71 8.14
CA ARG A 127 2.58 -1.17 7.30
C ARG A 127 2.92 0.20 6.78
N LEU A 128 2.52 0.47 5.54
CA LEU A 128 2.58 1.76 4.89
C LEU A 128 1.14 2.21 4.59
N ARG A 129 0.69 3.23 5.31
CA ARG A 129 -0.65 3.81 5.21
C ARG A 129 -0.60 4.99 4.26
N ILE A 130 -1.49 4.99 3.27
CA ILE A 130 -1.61 6.05 2.26
C ILE A 130 -2.86 6.86 2.56
N GLY A 131 -2.69 8.15 2.85
CA GLY A 131 -3.81 9.05 3.13
C GLY A 131 -4.70 9.26 1.91
N ILE A 132 -5.98 8.98 2.10
CA ILE A 132 -7.03 9.23 1.10
C ILE A 132 -8.02 10.30 1.55
N GLY A 133 -7.80 10.90 2.72
CA GLY A 133 -8.70 11.87 3.35
C GLY A 133 -9.91 11.22 4.01
N PRO A 134 -10.61 11.97 4.88
CA PRO A 134 -11.86 11.52 5.49
C PRO A 134 -13.02 11.63 4.49
N PRO A 135 -14.05 10.76 4.61
CA PRO A 135 -15.30 10.94 3.89
C PRO A 135 -16.11 12.13 4.46
N ASP A 136 -17.00 12.69 3.65
CA ASP A 136 -17.92 13.76 4.08
C ASP A 136 -18.92 13.26 5.14
N SER A 137 -19.22 11.95 5.13
CA SER A 137 -20.05 11.27 6.12
C SER A 137 -19.32 10.10 6.75
N LEU A 138 -19.38 10.00 8.08
CA LEU A 138 -18.75 8.93 8.87
C LEU A 138 -19.66 7.73 9.12
N ASP A 139 -20.87 7.68 8.53
CA ASP A 139 -21.67 6.48 8.62
C ASP A 139 -21.03 5.31 7.83
N LYS A 140 -21.45 4.08 8.14
CA LYS A 140 -20.85 2.88 7.51
C LYS A 140 -21.01 2.86 5.99
N ASN A 141 -22.15 3.34 5.47
CA ASN A 141 -22.42 3.32 4.04
C ASN A 141 -21.58 4.39 3.34
N GLY A 142 -21.52 5.60 3.91
CA GLY A 142 -20.68 6.68 3.39
C GLY A 142 -19.19 6.31 3.35
N ALA A 143 -18.68 5.59 4.36
CA ALA A 143 -17.29 5.12 4.38
C ALA A 143 -17.01 4.08 3.28
N VAL A 144 -17.94 3.14 3.04
CA VAL A 144 -17.79 2.13 1.97
C VAL A 144 -17.86 2.79 0.59
N ASP A 145 -18.83 3.66 0.36
CA ASP A 145 -18.98 4.37 -0.91
C ASP A 145 -17.76 5.26 -1.17
N TYR A 146 -17.24 5.91 -0.14
CA TYR A 146 -16.05 6.76 -0.24
C TYR A 146 -14.82 5.99 -0.70
N VAL A 147 -14.46 4.86 -0.06
CA VAL A 147 -13.27 4.10 -0.45
C VAL A 147 -13.42 3.47 -1.83
N LEU A 148 -14.63 3.20 -2.29
CA LEU A 148 -14.93 2.71 -3.64
C LEU A 148 -15.07 3.84 -4.68
N SER A 149 -15.08 5.11 -4.26
CA SER A 149 -15.08 6.26 -5.15
C SER A 149 -13.69 6.50 -5.75
N ARG A 150 -13.62 7.23 -6.86
CA ARG A 150 -12.38 7.70 -7.47
C ARG A 150 -11.92 9.00 -6.85
N PHE A 151 -10.63 9.28 -6.98
CA PHE A 151 -10.07 10.60 -6.65
C PHE A 151 -10.61 11.66 -7.61
N SER A 152 -10.83 12.88 -7.09
CA SER A 152 -11.13 14.06 -7.92
C SER A 152 -9.92 14.45 -8.78
N SER A 153 -10.15 15.27 -9.81
CA SER A 153 -9.06 15.74 -10.68
C SER A 153 -7.98 16.51 -9.91
N GLN A 154 -8.36 17.25 -8.86
CA GLN A 154 -7.42 17.96 -7.99
C GLN A 154 -6.60 16.99 -7.15
N GLU A 155 -7.21 15.94 -6.61
CA GLU A 155 -6.51 14.93 -5.81
C GLU A 155 -5.59 14.04 -6.64
N LEU A 156 -5.89 13.80 -7.93
CA LEU A 156 -5.09 12.91 -8.79
C LEU A 156 -3.64 13.35 -8.92
N ALA A 157 -3.38 14.67 -9.02
CA ALA A 157 -2.02 15.20 -9.09
C ALA A 157 -1.24 14.92 -7.79
N VAL A 158 -1.89 15.15 -6.64
CA VAL A 158 -1.31 14.89 -5.31
C VAL A 158 -1.09 13.39 -5.10
N ILE A 159 -2.07 12.55 -5.43
CA ILE A 159 -1.98 11.08 -5.30
C ILE A 159 -0.90 10.50 -6.20
N GLY A 160 -0.70 11.02 -7.41
CA GLY A 160 0.39 10.60 -8.29
C GLY A 160 1.77 10.80 -7.65
N LYS A 161 2.02 11.98 -7.07
CA LYS A 161 3.24 12.28 -6.31
C LYS A 161 3.32 11.45 -5.02
N THR A 162 2.20 11.26 -4.32
CA THR A 162 2.13 10.45 -3.09
C THR A 162 2.46 8.97 -3.37
N LYS A 163 1.99 8.44 -4.50
CA LYS A 163 2.36 7.10 -4.97
C LYS A 163 3.88 6.97 -5.10
N ASN A 164 4.55 7.92 -5.74
CA ASN A 164 6.01 7.90 -5.89
C ASN A 164 6.72 7.98 -4.52
N LEU A 165 6.26 8.85 -3.62
CA LEU A 165 6.77 8.93 -2.25
C LEU A 165 6.59 7.60 -1.50
N ALA A 166 5.46 6.92 -1.69
CA ALA A 166 5.20 5.61 -1.08
C ALA A 166 6.09 4.50 -1.65
N VAL A 167 6.38 4.54 -2.95
CA VAL A 167 7.35 3.64 -3.60
C VAL A 167 8.74 3.83 -2.97
N ASP A 168 9.20 5.08 -2.82
CA ASP A 168 10.50 5.38 -2.21
C ASP A 168 10.54 4.92 -0.74
N ALA A 169 9.46 5.13 0.02
CA ALA A 169 9.34 4.67 1.40
C ALA A 169 9.36 3.13 1.54
N ALA A 170 8.72 2.42 0.62
CA ALA A 170 8.74 0.96 0.59
C ALA A 170 10.14 0.42 0.23
N LEU A 171 10.87 1.07 -0.67
CA LEU A 171 12.24 0.71 -1.00
C LEU A 171 13.20 1.01 0.17
N ALA A 172 13.00 2.12 0.90
CA ALA A 172 13.75 2.41 2.12
C ALA A 172 13.51 1.33 3.20
N PHE A 173 12.27 0.86 3.37
CA PHE A 173 12.00 -0.28 4.26
C PHE A 173 12.81 -1.53 3.87
N VAL A 174 12.95 -1.80 2.57
CA VAL A 174 13.74 -2.96 2.11
C VAL A 174 15.21 -2.81 2.44
N ARG A 175 15.79 -1.62 2.26
CA ARG A 175 17.22 -1.35 2.47
C ARG A 175 17.57 -1.23 3.95
N ASP A 176 16.80 -0.43 4.68
CA ASP A 176 17.21 0.14 5.97
C ASP A 176 16.29 -0.31 7.12
N GLY A 177 15.21 -1.04 6.80
CA GLY A 177 14.22 -1.48 7.78
C GLY A 177 13.17 -0.44 8.13
N ILE A 178 12.24 -0.84 9.00
CA ILE A 178 11.03 -0.03 9.27
C ILE A 178 11.34 1.27 10.04
N GLU A 179 12.26 1.23 11.00
CA GLU A 179 12.56 2.39 11.86
C GLU A 179 13.24 3.52 11.06
N ALA A 180 14.21 3.18 10.21
CA ALA A 180 14.86 4.15 9.33
C ALA A 180 13.88 4.72 8.30
N ALA A 181 13.04 3.88 7.69
CA ALA A 181 12.01 4.33 6.77
C ALA A 181 10.99 5.26 7.46
N MET A 182 10.57 4.96 8.71
CA MET A 182 9.71 5.84 9.49
C MET A 182 10.33 7.21 9.73
N SER A 183 11.60 7.24 10.13
CA SER A 183 12.34 8.48 10.40
C SER A 183 12.45 9.35 9.14
N ALA A 184 12.71 8.73 7.99
CA ALA A 184 12.92 9.43 6.73
C ALA A 184 11.62 9.95 6.09
N PHE A 185 10.48 9.26 6.28
CA PHE A 185 9.28 9.49 5.46
C PHE A 185 8.05 9.97 6.25
N ASN A 186 7.91 9.69 7.55
CA ASN A 186 6.68 10.02 8.29
C ASN A 186 6.43 11.53 8.46
N SER A 187 7.45 12.37 8.36
CA SER A 187 7.31 13.83 8.38
C SER A 187 6.88 14.41 7.03
N ARG A 188 7.09 13.69 5.92
CA ARG A 188 6.83 14.18 4.57
C ARG A 188 5.33 14.23 4.27
N GLN A 189 4.93 15.23 3.49
CA GLN A 189 3.58 15.37 2.98
C GLN A 189 3.65 16.06 1.61
N ILE A 190 2.92 15.55 0.64
CA ILE A 190 2.74 16.17 -0.67
C ILE A 190 1.55 17.13 -0.56
N THR A 191 1.74 18.38 -0.98
CA THR A 191 0.69 19.40 -1.06
C THR A 191 0.53 19.86 -2.50
N ASP A 192 -0.61 20.48 -2.81
CA ASP A 192 -0.91 21.02 -4.15
C ASP A 192 -0.07 22.27 -4.49
N THR A 193 0.72 22.79 -3.52
CA THR A 193 1.37 24.11 -3.58
C THR A 193 2.69 24.15 -4.38
N GLU A 194 3.09 23.08 -5.07
CA GLU A 194 4.14 23.15 -6.08
C GLU A 194 3.56 23.57 -7.45
N ARG A 195 2.89 24.70 -7.51
CA ARG A 195 2.79 25.45 -8.77
C ARG A 195 4.18 25.99 -9.04
N THR A 196 4.80 25.48 -10.09
CA THR A 196 5.99 26.02 -10.72
C THR A 196 5.91 27.53 -10.81
N ASP A 197 6.71 28.24 -10.02
CA ASP A 197 7.22 29.56 -10.41
C ASP A 197 8.16 29.32 -11.61
N THR A 198 7.58 29.23 -12.78
CA THR A 198 8.25 29.56 -14.03
C THR A 198 7.67 30.88 -14.48
N SER A 199 8.16 31.94 -13.89
CA SER A 199 8.04 33.30 -14.42
C SER A 199 9.42 33.72 -14.88
N ASP A 200 9.45 33.99 -16.19
CA ASP A 200 10.42 34.73 -16.99
C ASP A 200 11.73 34.06 -17.39
#